data_2d59b442c18ea6d52e77aeafb56834e1
#
_entry.id   2d59b442c18ea6d52e77aeafb56834e1
#
_cell.length_a   1.000
_cell.length_b   1.000
_cell.length_c   1.000
_cell.angle_alpha   90.00
_cell.angle_beta   90.00
_cell.angle_gamma   90.00
#
_symmetry.space_group_name_H-M   'P 1'
#
loop_
_entity.id
_entity.type
_entity.pdbx_description
1 polymer ?
#
loop_
_entity_poly.entity_id
_entity_poly.type
_entity_poly.pdbx_seq_one_letter_code
_entity_poly.pdbx_strand_id
1 'polypeptide(L)'
;MQHSNSLRLLRASAINVIGIVVAVIGLLGWASSEASAQLKAGIIGLDTSHAIAFTKALNDPDAKPELAGCKVVAAYPKGSPDIESSVSRVPGYVAEMKALGVEIVDSIDELLKRVDVVFLETNDGRPHLEQLLPCLHAKKTTFIDKPIAGSLTDAVAIFEHAHKAGVPVFSSSSLRYGANTQQVRNGSIGSVKSCYTTSPASLEATHPDLFWYGIHGVESLFTVMGAGCQSVRRGKSADGMIEVTGSWKGNRTGTFREAKGYTGTAQGEKGEAAVGQSSGYGPLLVEVVKFFKTGVPPVTEQETLEIYAFMEAADESKRRGGAEVTIQEVLDKARQTAKSKIK
;
A
#
# COMPACT_ATOMS: atom_id res chain seq x y z
N MET A 1 -67.04 -64.25 -16.53
CA MET A 1 -67.89 -63.56 -17.51
C MET A 1 -66.95 -62.80 -18.42
N GLN A 2 -66.76 -63.39 -19.53
CA GLN A 2 -67.05 -62.97 -20.88
C GLN A 2 -66.11 -61.86 -21.39
N HIS A 3 -65.27 -62.27 -22.24
CA HIS A 3 -65.19 -62.21 -23.73
C HIS A 3 -64.67 -60.90 -24.22
N SER A 4 -63.83 -60.73 -25.23
CA SER A 4 -63.40 -61.60 -26.35
C SER A 4 -62.38 -60.83 -27.14
N ASN A 5 -61.41 -61.59 -27.62
CA ASN A 5 -60.85 -61.61 -28.98
C ASN A 5 -60.96 -60.37 -29.90
N SER A 6 -59.84 -59.96 -30.49
CA SER A 6 -59.63 -60.23 -31.90
C SER A 6 -58.25 -59.81 -32.43
N LEU A 7 -57.59 -60.74 -33.05
CA LEU A 7 -56.49 -60.60 -33.98
C LEU A 7 -56.77 -59.69 -35.18
N ARG A 8 -55.74 -59.05 -35.74
CA ARG A 8 -55.32 -59.11 -37.16
C ARG A 8 -54.10 -58.21 -37.41
N LEU A 9 -53.05 -58.88 -37.75
CA LEU A 9 -52.36 -58.98 -39.07
C LEU A 9 -51.53 -57.77 -39.51
N LEU A 10 -50.21 -58.07 -39.44
CA LEU A 10 -49.12 -57.83 -40.40
C LEU A 10 -49.34 -56.82 -41.53
N ARG A 11 -48.50 -55.83 -41.60
CA ARG A 11 -47.79 -55.53 -42.86
C ARG A 11 -46.40 -54.95 -42.55
N ALA A 12 -45.40 -55.58 -43.05
CA ALA A 12 -44.03 -55.12 -43.15
C ALA A 12 -43.94 -54.04 -44.23
N SER A 13 -43.20 -52.94 -43.87
CA SER A 13 -42.69 -52.07 -44.91
C SER A 13 -41.28 -51.62 -44.43
N ALA A 14 -40.33 -52.06 -45.20
CA ALA A 14 -38.94 -51.63 -45.12
C ALA A 14 -38.85 -50.13 -45.46
N ILE A 15 -38.30 -49.33 -44.59
CA ILE A 15 -37.87 -47.96 -44.93
C ILE A 15 -36.44 -47.76 -44.46
N ASN A 16 -35.65 -47.42 -45.41
CA ASN A 16 -34.26 -47.02 -45.45
C ASN A 16 -33.66 -46.41 -44.20
N VAL A 17 -32.55 -47.02 -43.75
CA VAL A 17 -31.57 -46.42 -42.84
C VAL A 17 -30.76 -45.41 -43.63
N ILE A 18 -31.14 -44.14 -43.55
CA ILE A 18 -30.23 -43.03 -43.93
C ILE A 18 -29.42 -42.71 -42.72
N GLY A 19 -28.15 -43.07 -42.73
CA GLY A 19 -27.19 -42.73 -41.70
C GLY A 19 -26.96 -41.21 -41.63
N ILE A 20 -27.42 -40.57 -40.57
CA ILE A 20 -27.03 -39.22 -40.22
C ILE A 20 -25.74 -39.34 -39.41
N VAL A 21 -24.61 -39.14 -40.08
CA VAL A 21 -23.32 -38.87 -39.42
C VAL A 21 -23.40 -37.50 -38.86
N VAL A 22 -23.70 -37.35 -37.56
CA VAL A 22 -23.54 -36.09 -36.83
C VAL A 22 -22.04 -35.91 -36.61
N ALA A 23 -21.42 -35.08 -37.42
CA ALA A 23 -20.07 -34.61 -37.19
C ALA A 23 -20.14 -33.66 -35.96
N VAL A 24 -19.77 -34.16 -34.76
CA VAL A 24 -19.47 -33.34 -33.58
C VAL A 24 -18.15 -32.67 -33.87
N ILE A 25 -18.21 -31.48 -34.51
CA ILE A 25 -17.08 -30.54 -34.53
C ILE A 25 -16.93 -30.03 -33.11
N GLY A 26 -16.00 -30.63 -32.37
CA GLY A 26 -15.57 -30.12 -31.09
C GLY A 26 -14.97 -28.75 -31.29
N LEU A 27 -15.74 -27.70 -30.97
CA LEU A 27 -15.23 -26.35 -30.70
C LEU A 27 -14.35 -26.43 -29.45
N LEU A 28 -13.09 -26.88 -29.65
CA LEU A 28 -12.01 -26.56 -28.74
C LEU A 28 -11.87 -25.02 -28.79
N GLY A 29 -12.65 -24.35 -27.94
CA GLY A 29 -12.42 -22.99 -27.64
C GLY A 29 -11.00 -22.88 -27.06
N TRP A 30 -10.06 -22.47 -27.87
CA TRP A 30 -8.83 -21.92 -27.38
C TRP A 30 -9.22 -20.65 -26.62
N ALA A 31 -9.35 -20.78 -25.31
CA ALA A 31 -9.21 -19.64 -24.44
C ALA A 31 -7.77 -19.17 -24.65
N SER A 32 -7.56 -18.29 -25.61
CA SER A 32 -6.38 -17.46 -25.65
C SER A 32 -6.42 -16.69 -24.34
N SER A 33 -5.63 -17.16 -23.37
CA SER A 33 -5.21 -16.30 -22.26
C SER A 33 -4.58 -15.08 -22.94
N GLU A 34 -5.33 -13.99 -23.05
CA GLU A 34 -4.73 -12.71 -23.36
C GLU A 34 -3.67 -12.50 -22.28
N ALA A 35 -2.42 -12.68 -22.65
CA ALA A 35 -1.32 -12.33 -21.79
C ALA A 35 -1.51 -10.83 -21.49
N SER A 36 -1.98 -10.52 -20.28
CA SER A 36 -2.14 -9.13 -19.86
C SER A 36 -0.86 -8.40 -20.20
N ALA A 37 -0.97 -7.32 -20.98
CA ALA A 37 0.20 -6.56 -21.40
C ALA A 37 1.02 -6.17 -20.15
N GLN A 38 2.32 -6.36 -20.22
CA GLN A 38 3.23 -6.01 -19.11
C GLN A 38 3.12 -4.52 -18.81
N LEU A 39 2.74 -4.16 -17.58
CA LEU A 39 2.69 -2.79 -17.11
C LEU A 39 4.10 -2.21 -17.04
N LYS A 40 4.29 -1.07 -17.67
CA LYS A 40 5.53 -0.29 -17.57
C LYS A 40 5.42 0.63 -16.35
N ALA A 41 6.27 0.41 -15.38
CA ALA A 41 6.34 1.22 -14.17
C ALA A 41 7.45 2.27 -14.28
N GLY A 42 7.18 3.46 -13.75
CA GLY A 42 8.17 4.52 -13.57
C GLY A 42 8.45 4.77 -12.09
N ILE A 43 9.66 5.21 -11.79
CA ILE A 43 10.05 5.61 -10.43
C ILE A 43 10.35 7.10 -10.40
N ILE A 44 9.77 7.83 -9.45
CA ILE A 44 10.10 9.21 -9.11
C ILE A 44 10.86 9.19 -7.77
N GLY A 45 12.10 9.69 -7.77
CA GLY A 45 12.98 9.67 -6.61
C GLY A 45 13.90 8.45 -6.57
N LEU A 46 15.22 8.72 -6.54
CA LEU A 46 16.26 7.70 -6.42
C LEU A 46 17.16 7.99 -5.21
N ASP A 47 16.55 8.29 -4.05
CA ASP A 47 17.23 8.61 -2.80
C ASP A 47 16.89 7.65 -1.66
N THR A 48 16.13 6.60 -1.96
CA THR A 48 15.77 5.50 -1.06
C THR A 48 16.25 4.14 -1.60
N SER A 49 16.60 3.23 -0.70
CA SER A 49 16.92 1.84 -1.07
C SER A 49 15.71 1.08 -1.64
N HIS A 50 14.49 1.56 -1.42
CA HIS A 50 13.27 0.95 -1.95
C HIS A 50 13.28 0.97 -3.48
N ALA A 51 13.62 2.08 -4.11
CA ALA A 51 13.70 2.20 -5.57
C ALA A 51 14.53 1.08 -6.21
N ILE A 52 15.71 0.80 -5.64
CA ILE A 52 16.60 -0.26 -6.11
C ILE A 52 16.04 -1.66 -5.80
N ALA A 53 15.57 -1.87 -4.58
CA ALA A 53 15.05 -3.17 -4.16
C ALA A 53 13.80 -3.57 -4.96
N PHE A 54 12.89 -2.62 -5.21
CA PHE A 54 11.68 -2.83 -5.99
C PHE A 54 12.00 -3.11 -7.45
N THR A 55 12.92 -2.34 -8.04
CA THR A 55 13.36 -2.57 -9.42
C THR A 55 13.98 -3.95 -9.58
N LYS A 56 14.88 -4.36 -8.69
CA LYS A 56 15.48 -5.71 -8.75
C LYS A 56 14.42 -6.81 -8.69
N ALA A 57 13.45 -6.67 -7.78
CA ALA A 57 12.42 -7.70 -7.61
C ALA A 57 11.42 -7.76 -8.79
N LEU A 58 11.07 -6.61 -9.39
CA LEU A 58 10.12 -6.53 -10.51
C LEU A 58 10.76 -6.85 -11.86
N ASN A 59 12.05 -6.55 -12.02
CA ASN A 59 12.77 -6.76 -13.27
C ASN A 59 13.52 -8.11 -13.32
N ASP A 60 13.46 -8.88 -12.24
CA ASP A 60 14.03 -10.22 -12.17
C ASP A 60 13.34 -11.14 -13.22
N PRO A 61 14.07 -11.76 -14.15
CA PRO A 61 13.49 -12.71 -15.10
C PRO A 61 12.81 -13.90 -14.42
N ASP A 62 13.27 -14.26 -13.22
CA ASP A 62 12.72 -15.33 -12.38
C ASP A 62 11.75 -14.82 -11.30
N ALA A 63 11.20 -13.61 -11.49
CA ALA A 63 10.26 -13.01 -10.54
C ALA A 63 9.07 -13.94 -10.27
N LYS A 64 8.62 -13.97 -9.01
CA LYS A 64 7.45 -14.76 -8.62
C LYS A 64 6.22 -14.35 -9.44
N PRO A 65 5.29 -15.29 -9.72
CA PRO A 65 4.10 -15.04 -10.52
C PRO A 65 3.28 -13.82 -10.04
N GLU A 66 3.24 -13.56 -8.73
CA GLU A 66 2.51 -12.43 -8.13
C GLU A 66 3.11 -11.07 -8.54
N LEU A 67 4.41 -11.01 -8.82
CA LEU A 67 5.12 -9.82 -9.28
C LEU A 67 5.18 -9.73 -10.81
N ALA A 68 4.91 -10.82 -11.50
CA ALA A 68 4.95 -10.88 -12.94
C ALA A 68 3.96 -9.90 -13.59
N GLY A 69 4.35 -9.35 -14.75
CA GLY A 69 3.51 -8.44 -15.52
C GLY A 69 3.62 -6.96 -15.10
N CYS A 70 4.59 -6.61 -14.24
CA CYS A 70 4.98 -5.22 -13.97
C CYS A 70 6.50 -5.09 -14.07
N LYS A 71 7.01 -4.10 -14.77
CA LYS A 71 8.45 -3.89 -14.96
C LYS A 71 8.80 -2.40 -14.86
N VAL A 72 9.84 -2.08 -14.09
CA VAL A 72 10.39 -0.71 -14.02
C VAL A 72 11.21 -0.45 -15.29
N VAL A 73 10.84 0.57 -16.04
CA VAL A 73 11.46 0.90 -17.35
C VAL A 73 12.13 2.27 -17.37
N ALA A 74 11.69 3.20 -16.52
CA ALA A 74 12.23 4.56 -16.46
C ALA A 74 12.25 5.10 -15.03
N ALA A 75 13.17 6.03 -14.74
CA ALA A 75 13.24 6.69 -13.44
C ALA A 75 13.64 8.16 -13.56
N TYR A 76 13.02 9.02 -12.75
CA TYR A 76 13.39 10.41 -12.53
C TYR A 76 14.13 10.52 -11.20
N PRO A 77 15.43 10.92 -11.17
CA PRO A 77 16.31 10.61 -10.05
C PRO A 77 16.30 11.64 -8.91
N LYS A 78 15.53 12.73 -9.01
CA LYS A 78 15.62 13.85 -8.08
C LYS A 78 15.19 13.46 -6.66
N GLY A 79 16.08 13.72 -5.69
CA GLY A 79 15.81 13.71 -4.26
C GLY A 79 15.80 15.12 -3.68
N SER A 80 15.79 15.25 -2.34
CA SER A 80 15.76 16.52 -1.62
C SER A 80 17.17 17.08 -1.40
N PRO A 81 17.48 18.29 -1.89
CA PRO A 81 18.82 18.85 -1.85
C PRO A 81 19.27 19.29 -0.45
N ASP A 82 18.36 19.45 0.49
CA ASP A 82 18.59 19.85 1.88
C ASP A 82 18.70 18.68 2.86
N ILE A 83 18.64 17.44 2.35
CA ILE A 83 18.79 16.21 3.14
C ILE A 83 20.05 15.48 2.68
N GLU A 84 21.07 15.41 3.54
CA GLU A 84 22.38 14.82 3.22
C GLU A 84 22.27 13.37 2.72
N SER A 85 21.43 12.56 3.38
CA SER A 85 21.22 11.16 2.98
C SER A 85 20.53 11.00 1.61
N SER A 86 19.76 11.98 1.17
CA SER A 86 19.20 12.06 -0.17
C SER A 86 20.30 12.39 -1.19
N VAL A 87 21.01 13.49 -0.97
CA VAL A 87 22.07 13.98 -1.88
C VAL A 87 23.16 12.93 -2.09
N SER A 88 23.60 12.28 -1.02
CA SER A 88 24.72 11.30 -1.10
C SER A 88 24.33 10.01 -1.82
N ARG A 89 23.06 9.59 -1.79
CA ARG A 89 22.58 8.31 -2.38
C ARG A 89 22.29 8.40 -3.88
N VAL A 90 21.73 9.50 -4.35
CA VAL A 90 21.24 9.65 -5.72
C VAL A 90 22.28 9.25 -6.78
N PRO A 91 23.55 9.69 -6.76
CA PRO A 91 24.49 9.32 -7.80
C PRO A 91 24.73 7.81 -7.90
N GLY A 92 24.85 7.13 -6.76
CA GLY A 92 25.04 5.68 -6.70
C GLY A 92 23.82 4.92 -7.23
N TYR A 93 22.63 5.32 -6.81
CA TYR A 93 21.39 4.67 -7.27
C TYR A 93 21.08 4.93 -8.74
N VAL A 94 21.43 6.10 -9.28
CA VAL A 94 21.37 6.37 -10.73
C VAL A 94 22.23 5.38 -11.51
N ALA A 95 23.48 5.15 -11.05
CA ALA A 95 24.37 4.20 -11.70
C ALA A 95 23.82 2.76 -11.64
N GLU A 96 23.27 2.36 -10.48
CA GLU A 96 22.68 1.04 -10.28
C GLU A 96 21.41 0.84 -11.14
N MET A 97 20.53 1.83 -11.23
CA MET A 97 19.33 1.77 -12.08
C MET A 97 19.71 1.63 -13.56
N LYS A 98 20.70 2.38 -14.04
CA LYS A 98 21.23 2.22 -15.41
C LYS A 98 21.76 0.80 -15.65
N ALA A 99 22.47 0.22 -14.70
CA ALA A 99 22.98 -1.15 -14.79
C ALA A 99 21.83 -2.19 -14.83
N LEU A 100 20.67 -1.89 -14.22
CA LEU A 100 19.45 -2.70 -14.30
C LEU A 100 18.65 -2.46 -15.59
N GLY A 101 19.16 -1.65 -16.53
CA GLY A 101 18.50 -1.36 -17.81
C GLY A 101 17.35 -0.35 -17.72
N VAL A 102 17.28 0.44 -16.64
CA VAL A 102 16.26 1.47 -16.46
C VAL A 102 16.73 2.79 -17.09
N GLU A 103 15.88 3.39 -17.92
CA GLU A 103 16.14 4.70 -18.52
C GLU A 103 16.06 5.81 -17.46
N ILE A 104 17.08 6.65 -17.39
CA ILE A 104 17.05 7.84 -16.52
C ILE A 104 16.58 9.03 -17.34
N VAL A 105 15.51 9.69 -16.87
CA VAL A 105 14.90 10.84 -17.54
C VAL A 105 15.08 12.13 -16.74
N ASP A 106 14.97 13.27 -17.42
CA ASP A 106 15.29 14.58 -16.84
C ASP A 106 14.08 15.28 -16.19
N SER A 107 12.88 14.75 -16.37
CA SER A 107 11.66 15.31 -15.77
C SER A 107 10.58 14.25 -15.52
N ILE A 108 9.63 14.59 -14.65
CA ILE A 108 8.44 13.76 -14.40
C ILE A 108 7.59 13.67 -15.70
N ASP A 109 7.45 14.75 -16.45
CA ASP A 109 6.69 14.74 -17.71
C ASP A 109 7.29 13.78 -18.74
N GLU A 110 8.61 13.69 -18.81
CA GLU A 110 9.30 12.72 -19.67
C GLU A 110 9.10 11.27 -19.17
N LEU A 111 9.07 11.05 -17.85
CA LEU A 111 8.74 9.77 -17.27
C LEU A 111 7.33 9.31 -17.68
N LEU A 112 6.34 10.19 -17.50
CA LEU A 112 4.93 9.88 -17.70
C LEU A 112 4.57 9.49 -19.13
N LYS A 113 5.35 9.92 -20.13
CA LYS A 113 5.22 9.50 -21.54
C LYS A 113 5.61 8.04 -21.77
N ARG A 114 6.38 7.42 -20.88
CA ARG A 114 6.99 6.10 -21.04
C ARG A 114 6.31 4.99 -20.25
N VAL A 115 5.46 5.36 -19.26
CA VAL A 115 5.01 4.44 -18.23
C VAL A 115 3.48 4.40 -18.12
N ASP A 116 2.96 3.31 -17.60
CA ASP A 116 1.54 3.10 -17.34
C ASP A 116 1.19 3.43 -15.88
N VAL A 117 2.10 3.15 -14.95
CA VAL A 117 1.95 3.30 -13.49
C VAL A 117 3.19 3.91 -12.86
N VAL A 118 3.06 4.47 -11.67
CA VAL A 118 4.15 5.20 -11.00
C VAL A 118 4.37 4.71 -9.57
N PHE A 119 5.64 4.48 -9.23
CA PHE A 119 6.15 4.46 -7.88
C PHE A 119 6.71 5.84 -7.53
N LEU A 120 6.11 6.54 -6.60
CA LEU A 120 6.63 7.79 -6.06
C LEU A 120 7.45 7.47 -4.82
N GLU A 121 8.77 7.42 -4.98
CA GLU A 121 9.73 6.84 -4.04
C GLU A 121 10.68 7.88 -3.42
N THR A 122 10.47 9.18 -3.65
CA THR A 122 11.26 10.21 -2.96
C THR A 122 11.21 9.96 -1.46
N ASN A 123 12.37 9.81 -0.80
CA ASN A 123 12.41 9.45 0.63
C ASN A 123 11.82 10.53 1.54
N ASP A 124 11.80 11.76 1.07
CA ASP A 124 11.21 12.94 1.70
C ASP A 124 9.74 13.09 1.28
N GLY A 125 8.83 13.07 2.24
CA GLY A 125 7.40 13.26 1.98
C GLY A 125 6.99 14.69 1.61
N ARG A 126 7.84 15.70 1.82
CA ARG A 126 7.51 17.11 1.56
C ARG A 126 7.21 17.41 0.09
N PRO A 127 7.97 16.90 -0.91
CA PRO A 127 7.68 17.13 -2.32
C PRO A 127 6.59 16.22 -2.91
N HIS A 128 6.07 15.22 -2.20
CA HIS A 128 5.17 14.23 -2.76
C HIS A 128 3.91 14.82 -3.37
N LEU A 129 3.29 15.83 -2.74
CA LEU A 129 2.11 16.48 -3.31
C LEU A 129 2.44 17.10 -4.69
N GLU A 130 3.53 17.88 -4.78
CA GLU A 130 3.96 18.51 -6.04
C GLU A 130 4.31 17.47 -7.12
N GLN A 131 5.03 16.41 -6.74
CA GLN A 131 5.43 15.34 -7.66
C GLN A 131 4.26 14.47 -8.14
N LEU A 132 3.21 14.35 -7.31
CA LEU A 132 2.01 13.58 -7.64
C LEU A 132 1.11 14.30 -8.65
N LEU A 133 0.99 15.62 -8.61
CA LEU A 133 0.06 16.38 -9.47
C LEU A 133 0.21 16.06 -10.96
N PRO A 134 1.43 16.02 -11.55
CA PRO A 134 1.60 15.58 -12.94
C PRO A 134 1.11 14.15 -13.19
N CYS A 135 1.31 13.23 -12.23
CA CYS A 135 0.85 11.85 -12.35
C CYS A 135 -0.69 11.78 -12.41
N LEU A 136 -1.37 12.56 -11.58
CA LEU A 136 -2.83 12.66 -11.58
C LEU A 136 -3.37 13.26 -12.86
N HIS A 137 -2.74 14.32 -13.39
CA HIS A 137 -3.10 14.92 -14.68
C HIS A 137 -2.93 13.92 -15.83
N ALA A 138 -1.86 13.13 -15.81
CA ALA A 138 -1.61 12.08 -16.80
C ALA A 138 -2.42 10.79 -16.55
N LYS A 139 -3.32 10.78 -15.56
CA LYS A 139 -4.16 9.62 -15.16
C LYS A 139 -3.35 8.37 -14.83
N LYS A 140 -2.18 8.53 -14.22
CA LYS A 140 -1.33 7.40 -13.82
C LYS A 140 -1.63 6.96 -12.39
N THR A 141 -2.08 5.72 -12.24
CA THR A 141 -2.21 5.06 -10.92
C THR A 141 -0.85 5.10 -10.21
N THR A 142 -0.82 5.58 -8.97
CA THR A 142 0.43 5.86 -8.26
C THR A 142 0.45 5.23 -6.88
N PHE A 143 1.49 4.43 -6.60
CA PHE A 143 1.90 4.07 -5.25
C PHE A 143 2.83 5.16 -4.72
N ILE A 144 2.60 5.62 -3.50
CA ILE A 144 3.41 6.65 -2.84
C ILE A 144 4.12 5.98 -1.65
N ASP A 145 5.45 5.93 -1.69
CA ASP A 145 6.19 5.35 -0.55
C ASP A 145 5.97 6.18 0.72
N LYS A 146 6.25 5.57 1.85
CA LYS A 146 6.20 6.26 3.15
C LYS A 146 7.39 7.26 3.29
N PRO A 147 7.15 8.40 3.91
CA PRO A 147 5.86 8.92 4.33
C PRO A 147 5.06 9.47 3.14
N ILE A 148 3.73 9.27 3.12
CA ILE A 148 2.88 9.79 2.02
C ILE A 148 3.06 11.29 1.81
N ALA A 149 3.37 12.01 2.87
CA ALA A 149 3.59 13.45 2.87
C ALA A 149 4.46 13.89 4.07
N GLY A 150 5.04 15.07 4.01
CA GLY A 150 5.75 15.70 5.12
C GLY A 150 4.84 16.34 6.18
N SER A 151 3.51 16.33 5.99
CA SER A 151 2.52 16.85 6.93
C SER A 151 1.16 16.17 6.75
N LEU A 152 0.34 16.16 7.80
CA LEU A 152 -1.05 15.70 7.71
C LEU A 152 -1.86 16.54 6.71
N THR A 153 -1.59 17.84 6.62
CA THR A 153 -2.23 18.76 5.66
C THR A 153 -1.99 18.31 4.22
N ASP A 154 -0.74 17.97 3.89
CA ASP A 154 -0.40 17.51 2.54
C ASP A 154 -0.94 16.10 2.26
N ALA A 155 -0.98 15.21 3.25
CA ALA A 155 -1.63 13.92 3.13
C ALA A 155 -3.13 14.06 2.77
N VAL A 156 -3.85 14.96 3.43
CA VAL A 156 -5.25 15.30 3.07
C VAL A 156 -5.33 15.85 1.65
N ALA A 157 -4.46 16.80 1.28
CA ALA A 157 -4.47 17.39 -0.05
C ALA A 157 -4.18 16.36 -1.17
N ILE A 158 -3.29 15.40 -0.93
CA ILE A 158 -2.99 14.29 -1.86
C ILE A 158 -4.26 13.51 -2.18
N PHE A 159 -5.02 13.07 -1.18
CA PHE A 159 -6.24 12.31 -1.41
C PHE A 159 -7.33 13.16 -2.09
N GLU A 160 -7.50 14.41 -1.70
CA GLU A 160 -8.46 15.31 -2.34
C GLU A 160 -8.14 15.56 -3.83
N HIS A 161 -6.87 15.75 -4.18
CA HIS A 161 -6.45 15.85 -5.58
C HIS A 161 -6.65 14.55 -6.34
N ALA A 162 -6.34 13.40 -5.72
CA ALA A 162 -6.57 12.08 -6.31
C ALA A 162 -8.06 11.85 -6.59
N HIS A 163 -8.97 12.19 -5.67
CA HIS A 163 -10.42 12.14 -5.85
C HIS A 163 -10.89 13.03 -7.00
N LYS A 164 -10.46 14.32 -7.03
CA LYS A 164 -10.80 15.24 -8.12
C LYS A 164 -10.34 14.71 -9.47
N ALA A 165 -9.18 14.08 -9.53
CA ALA A 165 -8.63 13.48 -10.73
C ALA A 165 -9.30 12.15 -11.10
N GLY A 166 -9.99 11.48 -10.18
CA GLY A 166 -10.50 10.11 -10.37
C GLY A 166 -9.37 9.09 -10.58
N VAL A 167 -8.23 9.30 -9.92
CA VAL A 167 -7.04 8.43 -10.01
C VAL A 167 -6.77 7.81 -8.65
N PRO A 168 -6.72 6.48 -8.54
CA PRO A 168 -6.44 5.83 -7.27
C PRO A 168 -4.97 6.00 -6.87
N VAL A 169 -4.76 6.23 -5.56
CA VAL A 169 -3.45 6.29 -4.92
C VAL A 169 -3.50 5.54 -3.60
N PHE A 170 -2.38 5.00 -3.14
CA PHE A 170 -2.21 4.55 -1.76
C PHE A 170 -0.76 4.63 -1.31
N SER A 171 -0.57 4.59 -0.01
CA SER A 171 0.74 4.55 0.64
C SER A 171 0.76 3.50 1.72
N SER A 172 1.90 2.88 1.94
CA SER A 172 2.08 1.92 3.03
C SER A 172 3.56 1.67 3.33
N SER A 173 3.85 1.36 4.57
CA SER A 173 5.13 0.75 4.96
C SER A 173 5.10 -0.76 4.72
N SER A 174 6.26 -1.34 4.36
CA SER A 174 6.42 -2.79 4.26
C SER A 174 6.14 -3.53 5.58
N LEU A 175 6.25 -2.85 6.72
CA LEU A 175 5.98 -3.40 8.06
C LEU A 175 4.50 -3.78 8.26
N ARG A 176 3.58 -3.18 7.50
CA ARG A 176 2.17 -3.60 7.43
C ARG A 176 2.04 -5.07 7.08
N TYR A 177 2.86 -5.54 6.18
CA TYR A 177 2.78 -6.88 5.61
C TYR A 177 3.67 -7.92 6.29
N GLY A 178 4.11 -7.64 7.52
CA GLY A 178 4.73 -8.65 8.38
C GLY A 178 3.79 -9.83 8.63
N ALA A 179 4.27 -11.06 8.42
CA ALA A 179 3.42 -12.26 8.45
C ALA A 179 2.61 -12.39 9.75
N ASN A 180 3.25 -12.20 10.91
CA ASN A 180 2.59 -12.25 12.20
C ASN A 180 1.56 -11.14 12.38
N THR A 181 1.89 -9.93 11.92
CA THR A 181 1.00 -8.76 11.96
C THR A 181 -0.27 -9.02 11.13
N GLN A 182 -0.10 -9.60 9.94
CA GLN A 182 -1.23 -9.97 9.09
C GLN A 182 -2.09 -11.11 9.67
N GLN A 183 -1.50 -12.09 10.35
CA GLN A 183 -2.27 -13.12 11.06
C GLN A 183 -3.20 -12.51 12.11
N VAL A 184 -2.69 -11.54 12.89
CA VAL A 184 -3.51 -10.84 13.90
C VAL A 184 -4.59 -9.99 13.24
N ARG A 185 -4.26 -9.21 12.19
CA ARG A 185 -5.24 -8.45 11.41
C ARG A 185 -6.37 -9.34 10.89
N ASN A 186 -6.05 -10.55 10.48
CA ASN A 186 -6.99 -11.55 9.97
C ASN A 186 -7.71 -12.36 11.07
N GLY A 187 -7.59 -11.96 12.34
CA GLY A 187 -8.41 -12.46 13.45
C GLY A 187 -7.85 -13.65 14.20
N SER A 188 -6.55 -13.98 14.09
CA SER A 188 -5.94 -15.12 14.79
C SER A 188 -6.14 -15.12 16.32
N ILE A 189 -6.19 -13.93 16.95
CA ILE A 189 -6.42 -13.76 18.39
C ILE A 189 -7.81 -13.21 18.74
N GLY A 190 -8.74 -13.19 17.78
CA GLY A 190 -10.08 -12.59 17.96
C GLY A 190 -10.02 -11.07 17.98
N SER A 191 -10.99 -10.41 18.65
CA SER A 191 -11.01 -8.96 18.77
C SER A 191 -9.80 -8.47 19.57
N VAL A 192 -9.02 -7.57 18.97
CA VAL A 192 -7.82 -7.01 19.61
C VAL A 192 -8.23 -6.03 20.71
N LYS A 193 -7.69 -6.18 21.91
CA LYS A 193 -7.90 -5.30 23.07
C LYS A 193 -6.79 -4.28 23.20
N SER A 194 -5.56 -4.72 23.02
CA SER A 194 -4.39 -3.83 23.04
C SER A 194 -3.30 -4.29 22.09
N CYS A 195 -2.47 -3.34 21.67
CA CYS A 195 -1.29 -3.61 20.86
C CYS A 195 -0.15 -2.69 21.28
N TYR A 196 1.05 -3.25 21.31
CA TYR A 196 2.29 -2.55 21.54
C TYR A 196 3.23 -2.84 20.38
N THR A 197 3.79 -1.81 19.75
CA THR A 197 4.76 -1.97 18.65
C THR A 197 5.99 -1.11 18.86
N THR A 198 7.11 -1.57 18.33
CA THR A 198 8.37 -0.82 18.35
C THR A 198 8.96 -0.68 16.94
N SER A 199 9.68 0.41 16.73
CA SER A 199 10.60 0.60 15.60
C SER A 199 11.65 1.64 15.96
N PRO A 200 12.76 1.75 15.20
CA PRO A 200 13.55 2.97 15.22
C PRO A 200 12.68 4.19 14.88
N ALA A 201 13.01 5.34 15.46
CA ALA A 201 12.36 6.61 15.18
C ALA A 201 13.40 7.73 15.04
N SER A 202 14.41 7.49 14.19
CA SER A 202 15.41 8.52 13.87
C SER A 202 14.72 9.79 13.42
N LEU A 203 15.15 10.91 13.98
CA LEU A 203 14.61 12.22 13.66
C LEU A 203 15.32 12.83 12.46
N GLU A 204 14.58 13.56 11.65
CA GLU A 204 15.09 14.42 10.58
C GLU A 204 14.60 15.83 10.83
N ALA A 205 15.52 16.78 10.89
CA ALA A 205 15.21 18.17 11.31
C ALA A 205 14.15 18.86 10.43
N THR A 206 14.01 18.42 9.19
CA THR A 206 13.05 18.94 8.22
C THR A 206 11.64 18.36 8.35
N HIS A 207 11.46 17.35 9.22
CA HIS A 207 10.22 16.58 9.35
C HIS A 207 9.67 16.63 10.78
N PRO A 208 8.34 16.43 10.96
CA PRO A 208 7.77 16.10 12.25
C PRO A 208 8.36 14.78 12.77
N ASP A 209 8.49 14.64 14.09
CA ASP A 209 9.34 13.61 14.72
C ASP A 209 9.10 12.17 14.21
N LEU A 210 7.85 11.75 14.08
CA LEU A 210 7.56 10.35 13.70
C LEU A 210 7.42 10.14 12.20
N PHE A 211 7.29 11.21 11.40
CA PHE A 211 7.04 11.10 9.95
C PHE A 211 8.23 10.51 9.20
N TRP A 212 9.46 10.79 9.64
CA TRP A 212 10.66 10.32 8.94
C TRP A 212 10.86 8.81 9.05
N TYR A 213 10.85 8.27 10.27
CA TYR A 213 11.15 6.85 10.50
C TYR A 213 10.18 6.13 11.44
N GLY A 214 9.62 6.80 12.45
CA GLY A 214 8.66 6.24 13.39
C GLY A 214 7.39 5.72 12.74
N ILE A 215 7.06 6.20 11.55
CA ILE A 215 5.95 5.74 10.69
C ILE A 215 5.89 4.21 10.57
N HIS A 216 7.03 3.53 10.50
CA HIS A 216 7.07 2.07 10.37
C HIS A 216 6.40 1.34 11.54
N GLY A 217 6.72 1.73 12.77
CA GLY A 217 6.10 1.15 13.96
C GLY A 217 4.65 1.57 14.14
N VAL A 218 4.32 2.82 13.80
CA VAL A 218 2.94 3.33 13.82
C VAL A 218 2.08 2.59 12.78
N GLU A 219 2.59 2.34 11.59
CA GLU A 219 1.90 1.54 10.57
C GLU A 219 1.61 0.11 11.05
N SER A 220 2.58 -0.55 11.69
CA SER A 220 2.38 -1.86 12.30
C SER A 220 1.30 -1.82 13.38
N LEU A 221 1.27 -0.77 14.21
CA LEU A 221 0.24 -0.56 15.23
C LEU A 221 -1.15 -0.47 14.61
N PHE A 222 -1.33 0.38 13.61
CA PHE A 222 -2.61 0.55 12.92
C PHE A 222 -3.03 -0.68 12.13
N THR A 223 -2.08 -1.46 11.61
CA THR A 223 -2.38 -2.73 10.96
C THR A 223 -3.12 -3.68 11.91
N VAL A 224 -2.72 -3.70 13.18
CA VAL A 224 -3.32 -4.53 14.22
C VAL A 224 -4.58 -3.91 14.81
N MET A 225 -4.53 -2.63 15.18
CA MET A 225 -5.63 -1.94 15.87
C MET A 225 -6.76 -1.53 14.93
N GLY A 226 -6.47 -1.32 13.64
CA GLY A 226 -7.39 -0.75 12.67
C GLY A 226 -7.63 0.75 12.88
N ALA A 227 -8.40 1.34 11.98
CA ALA A 227 -8.91 2.71 12.14
C ALA A 227 -9.81 2.87 13.38
N GLY A 228 -10.03 4.11 13.81
CA GLY A 228 -10.90 4.44 14.94
C GLY A 228 -10.15 4.87 16.20
N CYS A 229 -8.90 5.30 16.07
CA CYS A 229 -8.19 6.01 17.13
C CYS A 229 -8.94 7.30 17.48
N GLN A 230 -9.15 7.56 18.78
CA GLN A 230 -9.91 8.72 19.24
C GLN A 230 -8.99 9.83 19.77
N SER A 231 -7.97 9.47 20.53
CA SER A 231 -7.05 10.39 21.15
C SER A 231 -5.65 9.81 21.32
N VAL A 232 -4.67 10.67 21.48
CA VAL A 232 -3.25 10.35 21.58
C VAL A 232 -2.60 11.11 22.72
N ARG A 233 -1.72 10.43 23.46
CA ARG A 233 -0.79 11.03 24.42
C ARG A 233 0.62 10.64 24.07
N ARG A 234 1.53 11.62 24.10
CA ARG A 234 2.96 11.37 23.93
C ARG A 234 3.71 11.60 25.23
N GLY A 235 4.51 10.64 25.61
CA GLY A 235 5.41 10.69 26.74
C GLY A 235 6.80 10.21 26.38
N LYS A 236 7.52 9.81 27.41
CA LYS A 236 8.79 9.12 27.29
C LYS A 236 8.72 7.84 28.11
N SER A 237 9.30 6.78 27.59
CA SER A 237 9.51 5.54 28.33
C SER A 237 10.55 5.74 29.46
N ALA A 238 10.71 4.75 30.32
CA ALA A 238 11.66 4.81 31.45
C ALA A 238 13.12 5.04 31.02
N ASP A 239 13.49 4.61 29.80
CA ASP A 239 14.82 4.84 29.21
C ASP A 239 14.87 6.12 28.33
N GLY A 240 13.86 6.97 28.41
CA GLY A 240 13.84 8.28 27.76
C GLY A 240 13.44 8.29 26.28
N MET A 241 13.11 7.13 25.68
CA MET A 241 12.70 6.99 24.28
C MET A 241 11.28 7.53 24.06
N ILE A 242 10.96 7.90 22.82
CA ILE A 242 9.62 8.33 22.42
C ILE A 242 8.62 7.21 22.70
N GLU A 243 7.55 7.53 23.39
CA GLU A 243 6.42 6.63 23.62
C GLU A 243 5.11 7.37 23.34
N VAL A 244 4.24 6.76 22.54
CA VAL A 244 2.97 7.36 22.12
C VAL A 244 1.86 6.33 22.31
N THR A 245 0.88 6.67 23.13
CA THR A 245 -0.29 5.83 23.39
C THR A 245 -1.54 6.46 22.81
N GLY A 246 -2.26 5.70 22.00
CA GLY A 246 -3.57 6.04 21.48
C GLY A 246 -4.68 5.26 22.18
N SER A 247 -5.85 5.88 22.23
CA SER A 247 -7.09 5.29 22.72
C SER A 247 -8.06 5.05 21.56
N TRP A 248 -8.63 3.86 21.49
CA TRP A 248 -9.67 3.46 20.53
C TRP A 248 -10.99 3.20 21.22
N LYS A 249 -12.09 3.19 20.46
CA LYS A 249 -13.42 2.81 20.98
C LYS A 249 -13.37 1.45 21.71
N GLY A 250 -14.19 1.31 22.74
CA GLY A 250 -14.28 0.06 23.51
C GLY A 250 -13.13 -0.17 24.48
N ASN A 251 -12.51 0.90 24.99
CA ASN A 251 -11.38 0.85 25.92
C ASN A 251 -10.16 0.10 25.36
N ARG A 252 -9.99 0.10 24.04
CA ARG A 252 -8.84 -0.49 23.37
C ARG A 252 -7.70 0.52 23.37
N THR A 253 -6.49 0.02 23.55
CA THR A 253 -5.28 0.87 23.61
C THR A 253 -4.20 0.36 22.67
N GLY A 254 -3.50 1.29 22.04
CA GLY A 254 -2.37 0.99 21.17
C GLY A 254 -1.18 1.88 21.52
N THR A 255 0.01 1.30 21.69
CA THR A 255 1.22 2.04 22.04
C THR A 255 2.32 1.79 21.02
N PHE A 256 2.85 2.86 20.47
CA PHE A 256 4.11 2.87 19.74
C PHE A 256 5.24 3.32 20.66
N ARG A 257 6.38 2.64 20.59
CA ARG A 257 7.60 3.04 21.29
C ARG A 257 8.81 2.99 20.36
N GLU A 258 9.65 4.00 20.45
CA GLU A 258 10.95 4.00 19.81
C GLU A 258 11.86 2.92 20.42
N ALA A 259 12.45 2.09 19.56
CA ALA A 259 13.44 1.08 19.94
C ALA A 259 14.33 0.72 18.75
N LYS A 260 15.41 -0.04 18.96
CA LYS A 260 16.32 -0.43 17.87
C LYS A 260 15.73 -1.44 16.89
N GLY A 261 14.66 -2.15 17.27
CA GLY A 261 14.12 -3.26 16.45
C GLY A 261 12.65 -3.10 16.13
N TYR A 262 12.20 -3.90 15.16
CA TYR A 262 10.81 -4.02 14.74
C TYR A 262 10.18 -5.20 15.47
N THR A 263 9.47 -4.92 16.56
CA THR A 263 8.80 -5.93 17.38
C THR A 263 7.47 -5.41 17.92
N GLY A 264 6.71 -6.27 18.56
CA GLY A 264 5.48 -5.88 19.24
C GLY A 264 4.72 -7.09 19.75
N THR A 265 3.67 -6.79 20.48
CA THR A 265 2.74 -7.78 21.05
C THR A 265 1.32 -7.24 20.94
N ALA A 266 0.39 -8.09 20.53
CA ALA A 266 -1.03 -7.79 20.52
C ALA A 266 -1.78 -8.74 21.44
N GLN A 267 -2.71 -8.21 22.23
CA GLN A 267 -3.61 -8.99 23.08
C GLN A 267 -5.03 -8.91 22.55
N GLY A 268 -5.65 -10.06 22.41
CA GLY A 268 -7.03 -10.19 21.94
C GLY A 268 -7.87 -11.08 22.86
N GLU A 269 -9.09 -11.38 22.44
CA GLU A 269 -10.03 -12.23 23.21
C GLU A 269 -9.56 -13.67 23.31
N LYS A 270 -8.80 -14.17 22.32
CA LYS A 270 -8.37 -15.58 22.23
C LYS A 270 -6.90 -15.78 22.64
N GLY A 271 -6.22 -14.73 23.13
CA GLY A 271 -4.83 -14.82 23.57
C GLY A 271 -3.96 -13.69 23.08
N GLU A 272 -2.66 -13.94 23.08
CA GLU A 272 -1.61 -13.00 22.73
C GLU A 272 -0.85 -13.48 21.49
N ALA A 273 -0.37 -12.55 20.68
CA ALA A 273 0.51 -12.86 19.54
C ALA A 273 1.59 -11.79 19.35
N ALA A 274 2.76 -12.23 18.90
CA ALA A 274 3.83 -11.35 18.46
C ALA A 274 3.44 -10.67 17.13
N VAL A 275 3.80 -9.38 16.99
CA VAL A 275 3.55 -8.55 15.79
C VAL A 275 4.76 -7.68 15.49
N GLY A 276 4.70 -6.91 14.41
CA GLY A 276 5.68 -5.86 14.09
C GLY A 276 6.92 -6.34 13.37
N GLN A 277 7.19 -7.65 13.23
CA GLN A 277 8.36 -8.16 12.53
C GLN A 277 8.27 -7.88 11.03
N SER A 278 9.41 -7.52 10.43
CA SER A 278 9.52 -7.34 8.99
C SER A 278 9.53 -8.69 8.26
N SER A 279 8.81 -8.77 7.14
CA SER A 279 8.90 -9.86 6.15
C SER A 279 9.61 -9.42 4.86
N GLY A 280 10.38 -8.32 4.90
CA GLY A 280 11.00 -7.71 3.73
C GLY A 280 10.00 -6.94 2.86
N TYR A 281 10.40 -6.61 1.63
CA TYR A 281 9.59 -5.80 0.71
C TYR A 281 8.63 -6.61 -0.17
N GLY A 282 8.91 -7.91 -0.36
CA GLY A 282 8.14 -8.75 -1.27
C GLY A 282 6.62 -8.70 -1.06
N PRO A 283 6.12 -8.88 0.17
CA PRO A 283 4.68 -8.81 0.42
C PRO A 283 4.04 -7.45 0.10
N LEU A 284 4.74 -6.33 0.34
CA LEU A 284 4.28 -5.01 -0.08
C LEU A 284 4.20 -4.92 -1.61
N LEU A 285 5.25 -5.36 -2.32
CA LEU A 285 5.29 -5.31 -3.78
C LEU A 285 4.17 -6.13 -4.43
N VAL A 286 3.81 -7.28 -3.86
CA VAL A 286 2.66 -8.06 -4.32
C VAL A 286 1.38 -7.23 -4.28
N GLU A 287 1.14 -6.52 -3.19
CA GLU A 287 -0.05 -5.66 -3.06
C GLU A 287 0.03 -4.42 -3.96
N VAL A 288 1.21 -3.85 -4.19
CA VAL A 288 1.39 -2.74 -5.15
C VAL A 288 1.11 -3.20 -6.58
N VAL A 289 1.64 -4.35 -7.01
CA VAL A 289 1.36 -4.89 -8.35
C VAL A 289 -0.11 -5.23 -8.53
N LYS A 290 -0.75 -5.79 -7.51
CA LYS A 290 -2.20 -6.04 -7.51
C LYS A 290 -2.99 -4.74 -7.62
N PHE A 291 -2.61 -3.70 -6.87
CA PHE A 291 -3.21 -2.37 -6.95
C PHE A 291 -3.06 -1.78 -8.36
N PHE A 292 -1.90 -1.85 -8.98
CA PHE A 292 -1.69 -1.37 -10.34
C PHE A 292 -2.56 -2.09 -11.38
N LYS A 293 -2.80 -3.39 -11.19
CA LYS A 293 -3.66 -4.19 -12.07
C LYS A 293 -5.15 -3.94 -11.87
N THR A 294 -5.57 -3.62 -10.66
CA THR A 294 -7.00 -3.57 -10.28
C THR A 294 -7.52 -2.15 -10.03
N GLY A 295 -6.65 -1.19 -9.76
CA GLY A 295 -7.02 0.15 -9.27
C GLY A 295 -7.58 0.17 -7.84
N VAL A 296 -7.56 -0.96 -7.11
CA VAL A 296 -8.13 -1.07 -5.76
C VAL A 296 -7.05 -0.95 -4.71
N PRO A 297 -7.00 0.14 -3.92
CA PRO A 297 -6.02 0.33 -2.85
C PRO A 297 -6.17 -0.73 -1.74
N PRO A 298 -5.06 -1.37 -1.29
CA PRO A 298 -5.11 -2.35 -0.20
C PRO A 298 -5.24 -1.70 1.18
N VAL A 299 -4.97 -0.42 1.27
CA VAL A 299 -5.11 0.40 2.50
C VAL A 299 -6.08 1.53 2.20
N THR A 300 -7.07 1.71 3.08
CA THR A 300 -8.05 2.78 2.91
C THR A 300 -7.44 4.16 3.20
N GLU A 301 -7.94 5.18 2.52
CA GLU A 301 -7.62 6.57 2.84
C GLU A 301 -7.82 6.89 4.32
N GLN A 302 -8.95 6.45 4.89
CA GLN A 302 -9.24 6.67 6.31
C GLN A 302 -8.12 6.13 7.20
N GLU A 303 -7.68 4.90 6.98
CA GLU A 303 -6.61 4.29 7.79
C GLU A 303 -5.29 5.04 7.61
N THR A 304 -4.95 5.43 6.37
CA THR A 304 -3.75 6.23 6.11
C THR A 304 -3.85 7.60 6.81
N LEU A 305 -4.93 8.33 6.66
CA LEU A 305 -5.08 9.63 7.30
C LEU A 305 -5.08 9.55 8.84
N GLU A 306 -5.64 8.49 9.43
CA GLU A 306 -5.57 8.29 10.87
C GLU A 306 -4.15 7.96 11.37
N ILE A 307 -3.33 7.24 10.59
CA ILE A 307 -1.90 7.01 10.89
C ILE A 307 -1.17 8.37 10.98
N TYR A 308 -1.37 9.24 10.00
CA TYR A 308 -0.74 10.57 9.98
C TYR A 308 -1.31 11.50 11.04
N ALA A 309 -2.61 11.41 11.32
CA ALA A 309 -3.25 12.14 12.41
C ALA A 309 -2.74 11.69 13.79
N PHE A 310 -2.46 10.40 13.98
CA PHE A 310 -1.83 9.88 15.19
C PHE A 310 -0.44 10.49 15.41
N MET A 311 0.38 10.56 14.38
CA MET A 311 1.71 11.16 14.44
C MET A 311 1.66 12.68 14.68
N GLU A 312 0.76 13.39 13.99
CA GLU A 312 0.53 14.83 14.20
C GLU A 312 0.01 15.12 15.61
N ALA A 313 -0.93 14.30 16.12
CA ALA A 313 -1.45 14.42 17.48
C ALA A 313 -0.37 14.12 18.52
N ALA A 314 0.56 13.20 18.24
CA ALA A 314 1.71 12.95 19.10
C ALA A 314 2.62 14.19 19.21
N ASP A 315 2.89 14.87 18.11
CA ASP A 315 3.69 16.10 18.13
C ASP A 315 2.95 17.25 18.80
N GLU A 316 1.64 17.38 18.62
CA GLU A 316 0.83 18.35 19.33
C GLU A 316 0.78 18.05 20.84
N SER A 317 0.64 16.77 21.23
CA SER A 317 0.72 16.34 22.62
C SER A 317 2.08 16.71 23.25
N LYS A 318 3.20 16.52 22.51
CA LYS A 318 4.53 16.97 22.93
C LYS A 318 4.55 18.49 23.20
N ARG A 319 4.00 19.29 22.28
CA ARG A 319 3.92 20.76 22.43
C ARG A 319 3.09 21.18 23.65
N ARG A 320 2.09 20.36 24.02
CA ARG A 320 1.20 20.59 25.20
C ARG A 320 1.68 19.89 26.48
N GLY A 321 2.97 19.50 26.55
CA GLY A 321 3.54 18.88 27.75
C GLY A 321 3.01 17.46 28.05
N GLY A 322 2.58 16.70 27.03
CA GLY A 322 2.02 15.35 27.18
C GLY A 322 0.50 15.32 27.36
N ALA A 323 -0.18 16.45 27.20
CA ALA A 323 -1.65 16.47 27.26
C ALA A 323 -2.27 15.63 26.12
N GLU A 324 -3.47 15.13 26.38
CA GLU A 324 -4.25 14.39 25.37
C GLU A 324 -4.67 15.29 24.22
N VAL A 325 -4.54 14.75 22.99
CA VAL A 325 -4.95 15.41 21.76
C VAL A 325 -5.86 14.46 20.99
N THR A 326 -6.99 14.96 20.50
CA THR A 326 -7.92 14.12 19.73
C THR A 326 -7.50 14.04 18.25
N ILE A 327 -7.72 12.88 17.64
CA ILE A 327 -7.54 12.67 16.20
C ILE A 327 -8.40 13.63 15.39
N GLN A 328 -9.64 13.87 15.84
CA GLN A 328 -10.57 14.78 15.17
C GLN A 328 -10.02 16.22 15.11
N GLU A 329 -9.44 16.72 16.21
CA GLU A 329 -8.88 18.08 16.28
C GLU A 329 -7.81 18.32 15.21
N VAL A 330 -6.84 17.39 15.09
CA VAL A 330 -5.74 17.53 14.12
C VAL A 330 -6.22 17.33 12.68
N LEU A 331 -7.17 16.42 12.45
CA LEU A 331 -7.78 16.21 11.13
C LEU A 331 -8.58 17.43 10.67
N ASP A 332 -9.38 18.04 11.53
CA ASP A 332 -10.18 19.21 11.17
C ASP A 332 -9.28 20.40 10.82
N LYS A 333 -8.24 20.62 11.61
CA LYS A 333 -7.23 21.65 11.32
C LYS A 333 -6.53 21.37 9.98
N ALA A 334 -6.11 20.13 9.73
CA ALA A 334 -5.45 19.76 8.48
C ALA A 334 -6.37 19.95 7.28
N ARG A 335 -7.62 19.49 7.34
CA ARG A 335 -8.63 19.66 6.28
C ARG A 335 -8.92 21.14 5.98
N GLN A 336 -9.03 21.97 7.02
CA GLN A 336 -9.23 23.40 6.83
C GLN A 336 -8.04 24.04 6.11
N THR A 337 -6.81 23.70 6.52
CA THR A 337 -5.58 24.23 5.92
C THR A 337 -5.40 23.71 4.48
N ALA A 338 -5.71 22.44 4.23
CA ALA A 338 -5.59 21.83 2.90
C ALA A 338 -6.47 22.52 1.83
N LYS A 339 -7.58 23.14 2.20
CA LYS A 339 -8.45 23.90 1.26
C LYS A 339 -7.69 24.95 0.44
N SER A 340 -6.61 25.52 0.99
CA SER A 340 -5.78 26.50 0.29
C SER A 340 -4.85 25.85 -0.74
N LYS A 341 -4.53 24.56 -0.59
CA LYS A 341 -3.66 23.78 -1.48
C LYS A 341 -4.43 23.07 -2.59
N ILE A 342 -5.77 23.00 -2.49
CA ILE A 342 -6.65 22.24 -3.39
C ILE A 342 -7.31 23.16 -4.45
N LYS A 343 -7.12 24.47 -4.33
CA LYS A 343 -7.62 25.46 -5.31
C LYS A 343 -6.81 25.41 -6.59
#